data_8d1e8c9fc8240aadbf2b049b59b1181f
#
_entry.id   8d1e8c9fc8240aadbf2b049b59b1181f
#
_cell.length_a   1.000
_cell.length_b   1.000
_cell.length_c   1.000
_cell.angle_alpha   90.00
_cell.angle_beta   90.00
_cell.angle_gamma   90.00
#
_symmetry.space_group_name_H-M   'P 1'
#
loop_
_entity.id
_entity.type
_entity.pdbx_description
1 polymer ?
#
loop_
_entity_poly.entity_id
_entity_poly.type
_entity_poly.pdbx_seq_one_letter_code
_entity_poly.pdbx_strand_id
1 'polypeptide(L)'
;MNFKGYDLALITDEKERLYFLGFHSTAGYVMIAPDKTVFAVDNRYFHAAERALKPKGITVVSCPDDTALKNLCEDRGVKTIAVDYTKITVSEMERLKALGYNYVDCSSEIAEIMAIKTQTELKYLAKACDIAEKAWKATLPFIKAGVTEREVANELEYNFKKFGASGTSFDTIVAFGKNAAVPHHETGETKLKDNECVLMDFGCLYKGYCSDMTRTMFYGKPTKEFLKAYDAVLTAHEKAALEIREGMTGKEADAVARNVLIDLGYGEYFTHSLGHGIGVNIHEFPTLSPKSEWVIKNNMVFSNEPGVYLNGKFGIRLEDSAYLSDGKYKTFMKDDKSLIVLNGGKARKRKTTHLKQQ
;
A
#
# COMPACT_ATOMS: atom_id res chain seq x y z
N MET A 1 6.09 -21.59 -1.18
CA MET A 1 5.18 -22.47 -0.41
C MET A 1 6.01 -23.54 0.29
N ASN A 2 5.69 -23.86 1.54
CA ASN A 2 6.49 -24.82 2.35
C ASN A 2 5.99 -26.26 2.30
N PHE A 3 4.77 -26.49 1.80
CA PHE A 3 4.09 -27.78 1.65
C PHE A 3 3.99 -28.62 2.94
N LYS A 4 3.95 -27.96 4.10
CA LYS A 4 3.73 -28.66 5.37
C LYS A 4 2.24 -28.86 5.60
N GLY A 5 1.79 -30.13 5.49
CA GLY A 5 0.39 -30.50 5.75
C GLY A 5 -0.56 -30.37 4.56
N TYR A 6 -0.03 -30.12 3.34
CA TYR A 6 -0.79 -30.13 2.11
C TYR A 6 0.06 -30.53 0.90
N ASP A 7 -0.58 -30.95 -0.17
CA ASP A 7 0.08 -31.50 -1.37
C ASP A 7 0.12 -30.45 -2.49
N LEU A 8 -0.83 -29.53 -2.50
CA LEU A 8 -1.05 -28.51 -3.54
C LEU A 8 -1.51 -27.21 -2.91
N ALA A 9 -1.00 -26.07 -3.37
CA ALA A 9 -1.60 -24.76 -3.09
C ALA A 9 -2.39 -24.29 -4.31
N LEU A 10 -3.63 -23.86 -4.06
CA LEU A 10 -4.54 -23.33 -5.07
C LEU A 10 -4.75 -21.83 -4.84
N ILE A 11 -4.26 -21.01 -5.75
CA ILE A 11 -4.31 -19.55 -5.67
C ILE A 11 -5.42 -19.05 -6.60
N THR A 12 -6.45 -18.45 -6.04
CA THR A 12 -7.64 -17.95 -6.76
C THR A 12 -7.73 -16.45 -6.81
N ASP A 13 -7.16 -15.73 -5.84
CA ASP A 13 -7.18 -14.27 -5.79
C ASP A 13 -6.35 -13.63 -6.93
N GLU A 14 -6.83 -12.55 -7.51
CA GLU A 14 -6.22 -11.86 -8.64
C GLU A 14 -4.83 -11.28 -8.30
N LYS A 15 -4.69 -10.68 -7.13
CA LYS A 15 -3.43 -10.07 -6.69
C LYS A 15 -2.38 -11.12 -6.33
N GLU A 16 -2.80 -12.20 -5.69
CA GLU A 16 -1.92 -13.33 -5.41
C GLU A 16 -1.49 -14.02 -6.71
N ARG A 17 -2.41 -14.23 -7.68
CA ARG A 17 -2.02 -14.74 -9.01
C ARG A 17 -0.99 -13.83 -9.68
N LEU A 18 -1.20 -12.51 -9.64
CA LEU A 18 -0.22 -11.55 -10.14
C LEU A 18 1.13 -11.70 -9.45
N TYR A 19 1.14 -11.86 -8.13
CA TYR A 19 2.36 -12.05 -7.34
C TYR A 19 3.12 -13.32 -7.78
N PHE A 20 2.45 -14.46 -7.79
CA PHE A 20 3.11 -15.75 -8.09
C PHE A 20 3.50 -15.91 -9.56
N LEU A 21 2.78 -15.31 -10.49
CA LEU A 21 3.02 -15.43 -11.93
C LEU A 21 3.84 -14.27 -12.51
N GLY A 22 3.68 -13.06 -11.94
CA GLY A 22 4.08 -11.82 -12.60
C GLY A 22 3.33 -11.60 -13.92
N PHE A 23 2.07 -12.05 -13.96
CA PHE A 23 1.15 -11.93 -15.10
C PHE A 23 -0.24 -11.58 -14.61
N HIS A 24 -0.81 -10.48 -15.13
CA HIS A 24 -2.12 -10.02 -14.73
C HIS A 24 -3.23 -10.73 -15.51
N SER A 25 -4.25 -11.21 -14.79
CA SER A 25 -5.46 -11.79 -15.36
C SER A 25 -6.63 -11.62 -14.40
N THR A 26 -7.81 -11.28 -14.91
CA THR A 26 -9.05 -11.18 -14.12
C THR A 26 -9.73 -12.53 -13.93
N ALA A 27 -9.21 -13.60 -14.53
CA ALA A 27 -9.77 -14.94 -14.47
C ALA A 27 -8.66 -15.99 -14.33
N GLY A 28 -9.04 -17.20 -13.91
CA GLY A 28 -8.15 -18.34 -13.75
C GLY A 28 -7.71 -18.60 -12.33
N TYR A 29 -6.91 -19.66 -12.16
CA TYR A 29 -6.31 -20.04 -10.86
C TYR A 29 -4.95 -20.67 -11.06
N VAL A 30 -4.08 -20.53 -10.07
CA VAL A 30 -2.73 -21.10 -10.11
C VAL A 30 -2.68 -22.29 -9.16
N MET A 31 -2.15 -23.37 -9.64
CA MET A 31 -1.85 -24.58 -8.88
C MET A 31 -0.36 -24.69 -8.69
N ILE A 32 0.09 -24.66 -7.44
CA ILE A 32 1.51 -24.77 -7.07
C ILE A 32 1.72 -26.09 -6.34
N ALA A 33 2.44 -27.00 -6.98
CA ALA A 33 2.94 -28.23 -6.40
C ALA A 33 4.45 -28.09 -6.15
N PRO A 34 5.10 -28.99 -5.37
CA PRO A 34 6.52 -28.87 -5.02
C PRO A 34 7.48 -28.73 -6.21
N ASP A 35 7.15 -29.32 -7.34
CA ASP A 35 7.99 -29.41 -8.54
C ASP A 35 7.35 -28.78 -9.78
N LYS A 36 6.10 -28.29 -9.69
CA LYS A 36 5.37 -27.82 -10.86
C LYS A 36 4.39 -26.69 -10.50
N THR A 37 4.39 -25.66 -11.30
CA THR A 37 3.37 -24.60 -11.26
C THR A 37 2.54 -24.66 -12.54
N VAL A 38 1.22 -24.68 -12.39
CA VAL A 38 0.25 -24.70 -13.50
C VAL A 38 -0.70 -23.51 -13.35
N PHE A 39 -0.87 -22.76 -14.42
CA PHE A 39 -1.87 -21.70 -14.52
C PHE A 39 -3.01 -22.14 -15.41
N ALA A 40 -4.19 -22.32 -14.86
CA ALA A 40 -5.41 -22.62 -15.58
C ALA A 40 -6.16 -21.32 -15.84
N VAL A 41 -6.46 -21.04 -17.10
CA VAL A 41 -7.07 -19.77 -17.51
C VAL A 41 -7.94 -19.96 -18.76
N ASP A 42 -8.89 -19.08 -18.97
CA ASP A 42 -9.73 -19.11 -20.18
C ASP A 42 -9.01 -18.59 -21.44
N ASN A 43 -9.65 -18.79 -22.59
CA ASN A 43 -9.07 -18.46 -23.89
C ASN A 43 -8.75 -16.99 -24.10
N ARG A 44 -9.33 -16.06 -23.32
CA ARG A 44 -9.02 -14.62 -23.40
C ARG A 44 -7.57 -14.32 -23.03
N TYR A 45 -7.00 -15.10 -22.12
CA TYR A 45 -5.66 -14.92 -21.60
C TYR A 45 -4.66 -15.99 -22.06
N PHE A 46 -5.11 -17.17 -22.50
CA PHE A 46 -4.28 -18.35 -22.73
C PHE A 46 -3.03 -18.06 -23.55
N HIS A 47 -3.16 -17.51 -24.76
CA HIS A 47 -2.00 -17.27 -25.63
C HIS A 47 -1.03 -16.22 -25.09
N ALA A 48 -1.55 -15.19 -24.40
CA ALA A 48 -0.71 -14.16 -23.78
C ALA A 48 0.04 -14.73 -22.58
N ALA A 49 -0.65 -15.51 -21.75
CA ALA A 49 -0.08 -16.19 -20.58
C ALA A 49 0.96 -17.23 -20.99
N GLU A 50 0.68 -18.08 -21.99
CA GLU A 50 1.64 -19.08 -22.50
C GLU A 50 2.94 -18.42 -22.93
N ARG A 51 2.86 -17.35 -23.72
CA ARG A 51 4.03 -16.59 -24.20
C ARG A 51 4.84 -15.98 -23.05
N ALA A 52 4.16 -15.47 -22.03
CA ALA A 52 4.80 -14.79 -20.90
C ALA A 52 5.37 -15.75 -19.84
N LEU A 53 4.72 -16.91 -19.62
CA LEU A 53 4.98 -17.78 -18.48
C LEU A 53 5.77 -19.04 -18.84
N LYS A 54 5.69 -19.53 -20.08
CA LYS A 54 6.49 -20.68 -20.55
C LYS A 54 7.99 -20.50 -20.33
N PRO A 55 8.60 -19.32 -20.60
CA PRO A 55 10.02 -19.08 -20.31
C PRO A 55 10.38 -19.15 -18.81
N LYS A 56 9.38 -19.03 -17.93
CA LYS A 56 9.53 -19.14 -16.47
C LYS A 56 9.32 -20.58 -15.96
N GLY A 57 9.10 -21.55 -16.84
CA GLY A 57 8.81 -22.94 -16.46
C GLY A 57 7.39 -23.19 -15.95
N ILE A 58 6.48 -22.24 -16.13
CA ILE A 58 5.08 -22.33 -15.71
C ILE A 58 4.27 -22.94 -16.85
N THR A 59 3.54 -24.02 -16.57
CA THR A 59 2.63 -24.64 -17.52
C THR A 59 1.32 -23.84 -17.58
N VAL A 60 0.89 -23.45 -18.76
CA VAL A 60 -0.40 -22.77 -18.96
C VAL A 60 -1.37 -23.73 -19.62
N VAL A 61 -2.59 -23.84 -19.12
CA VAL A 61 -3.65 -24.66 -19.68
C VAL A 61 -4.90 -23.83 -19.95
N SER A 62 -5.52 -24.07 -21.10
CA SER A 62 -6.82 -23.45 -21.40
C SER A 62 -7.91 -24.28 -20.71
N CYS A 63 -8.41 -23.77 -19.61
CA CYS A 63 -9.42 -24.47 -18.81
C CYS A 63 -10.29 -23.45 -18.07
N PRO A 64 -11.57 -23.30 -18.46
CA PRO A 64 -12.48 -22.34 -17.80
C PRO A 64 -13.14 -22.90 -16.55
N ASP A 65 -12.94 -24.16 -16.23
CA ASP A 65 -13.57 -24.90 -15.11
C ASP A 65 -12.52 -25.63 -14.24
N ASP A 66 -12.99 -26.56 -13.40
CA ASP A 66 -12.14 -27.31 -12.47
C ASP A 66 -11.43 -28.54 -13.09
N THR A 67 -11.57 -28.78 -14.40
CA THR A 67 -10.98 -29.97 -15.05
C THR A 67 -9.48 -30.02 -14.90
N ALA A 68 -8.79 -28.88 -15.05
CA ALA A 68 -7.34 -28.83 -14.89
C ALA A 68 -6.90 -29.14 -13.44
N LEU A 69 -7.69 -28.70 -12.44
CA LEU A 69 -7.43 -29.03 -11.03
C LEU A 69 -7.61 -30.51 -10.76
N LYS A 70 -8.72 -31.10 -11.23
CA LYS A 70 -8.99 -32.54 -11.07
C LYS A 70 -7.88 -33.38 -11.72
N ASN A 71 -7.54 -33.13 -12.97
CA ASN A 71 -6.50 -33.88 -13.65
C ASN A 71 -5.14 -33.78 -12.91
N LEU A 72 -4.74 -32.60 -12.45
CA LEU A 72 -3.49 -32.45 -11.72
C LEU A 72 -3.52 -33.19 -10.38
N CYS A 73 -4.67 -33.17 -9.69
CA CYS A 73 -4.84 -33.87 -8.42
C CYS A 73 -4.82 -35.39 -8.58
N GLU A 74 -5.49 -35.91 -9.61
CA GLU A 74 -5.51 -37.34 -9.94
C GLU A 74 -4.09 -37.84 -10.34
N ASP A 75 -3.42 -37.15 -11.25
CA ASP A 75 -2.08 -37.49 -11.70
C ASP A 75 -1.06 -37.57 -10.57
N ARG A 76 -1.26 -36.84 -9.48
CA ARG A 76 -0.31 -36.73 -8.37
C ARG A 76 -0.78 -37.37 -7.07
N GLY A 77 -2.00 -37.90 -7.04
CA GLY A 77 -2.59 -38.46 -5.83
C GLY A 77 -2.78 -37.42 -4.72
N VAL A 78 -3.09 -36.14 -5.10
CA VAL A 78 -3.34 -35.06 -4.14
C VAL A 78 -4.53 -35.38 -3.26
N LYS A 79 -4.36 -35.21 -1.96
CA LYS A 79 -5.42 -35.42 -0.95
C LYS A 79 -5.82 -34.11 -0.26
N THR A 80 -4.85 -33.23 -0.06
CA THR A 80 -5.04 -31.97 0.68
C THR A 80 -4.59 -30.79 -0.15
N ILE A 81 -5.47 -29.82 -0.31
CA ILE A 81 -5.26 -28.57 -1.07
C ILE A 81 -5.28 -27.40 -0.09
N ALA A 82 -4.24 -26.58 -0.14
CA ALA A 82 -4.18 -25.34 0.62
C ALA A 82 -4.79 -24.20 -0.20
N VAL A 83 -5.60 -23.36 0.45
CA VAL A 83 -6.22 -22.15 -0.15
C VAL A 83 -6.15 -21.00 0.85
N ASP A 84 -6.12 -19.76 0.38
CA ASP A 84 -6.23 -18.60 1.26
C ASP A 84 -7.69 -18.38 1.68
N TYR A 85 -7.99 -18.69 2.96
CA TYR A 85 -9.34 -18.54 3.52
C TYR A 85 -9.75 -17.07 3.69
N THR A 86 -8.82 -16.13 3.63
CA THR A 86 -9.14 -14.69 3.71
C THR A 86 -9.54 -14.10 2.35
N LYS A 87 -9.30 -14.83 1.26
CA LYS A 87 -9.55 -14.38 -0.12
C LYS A 87 -10.62 -15.17 -0.82
N ILE A 88 -10.70 -16.47 -0.56
CA ILE A 88 -11.67 -17.33 -1.23
C ILE A 88 -13.11 -16.98 -0.79
N THR A 89 -14.02 -16.89 -1.74
CA THR A 89 -15.43 -16.67 -1.42
C THR A 89 -16.09 -17.94 -0.89
N VAL A 90 -17.16 -17.79 -0.11
CA VAL A 90 -17.94 -18.94 0.36
C VAL A 90 -18.43 -19.80 -0.81
N SER A 91 -18.91 -19.17 -1.89
CA SER A 91 -19.38 -19.88 -3.08
C SER A 91 -18.28 -20.70 -3.76
N GLU A 92 -17.07 -20.15 -3.86
CA GLU A 92 -15.91 -20.89 -4.40
C GLU A 92 -15.51 -22.05 -3.51
N MET A 93 -15.48 -21.85 -2.19
CA MET A 93 -15.15 -22.90 -1.23
C MET A 93 -16.19 -24.05 -1.28
N GLU A 94 -17.48 -23.74 -1.38
CA GLU A 94 -18.54 -24.73 -1.53
C GLU A 94 -18.37 -25.55 -2.81
N ARG A 95 -18.08 -24.88 -3.93
CA ARG A 95 -17.77 -25.52 -5.21
C ARG A 95 -16.55 -26.44 -5.11
N LEU A 96 -15.48 -25.98 -4.47
CA LEU A 96 -14.27 -26.77 -4.28
C LEU A 96 -14.50 -27.98 -3.38
N LYS A 97 -15.23 -27.84 -2.27
CA LYS A 97 -15.57 -28.96 -1.38
C LYS A 97 -16.33 -30.08 -2.11
N ALA A 98 -17.16 -29.73 -3.10
CA ALA A 98 -17.88 -30.72 -3.90
C ALA A 98 -16.94 -31.61 -4.77
N LEU A 99 -15.65 -31.23 -4.92
CA LEU A 99 -14.64 -32.04 -5.62
C LEU A 99 -14.09 -33.20 -4.75
N GLY A 100 -14.37 -33.20 -3.44
CA GLY A 100 -14.04 -34.31 -2.55
C GLY A 100 -12.62 -34.33 -1.97
N TYR A 101 -11.85 -33.21 -2.09
CA TYR A 101 -10.52 -33.08 -1.47
C TYR A 101 -10.61 -32.48 -0.07
N ASN A 102 -9.57 -32.65 0.74
CA ASN A 102 -9.41 -31.92 1.98
C ASN A 102 -8.86 -30.52 1.69
N TYR A 103 -9.35 -29.51 2.42
CA TYR A 103 -8.88 -28.12 2.27
C TYR A 103 -8.35 -27.61 3.59
N VAL A 104 -7.21 -26.90 3.52
CA VAL A 104 -6.57 -26.25 4.66
C VAL A 104 -6.23 -24.80 4.34
N ASP A 105 -6.17 -23.99 5.38
CA ASP A 105 -5.82 -22.56 5.24
C ASP A 105 -4.32 -22.36 5.06
N CYS A 106 -3.91 -21.57 4.07
CA CYS A 106 -2.53 -21.13 3.88
C CYS A 106 -2.38 -19.59 3.86
N SER A 107 -3.39 -18.85 4.34
CA SER A 107 -3.40 -17.38 4.33
C SER A 107 -2.17 -16.77 5.01
N SER A 108 -1.81 -17.28 6.19
CA SER A 108 -0.62 -16.80 6.92
C SER A 108 0.68 -17.07 6.16
N GLU A 109 0.80 -18.23 5.50
CA GLU A 109 1.99 -18.56 4.71
C GLU A 109 2.13 -17.63 3.49
N ILE A 110 1.03 -17.38 2.77
CA ILE A 110 1.02 -16.45 1.63
C ILE A 110 1.37 -15.05 2.11
N ALA A 111 0.78 -14.59 3.21
CA ALA A 111 1.08 -13.29 3.80
C ALA A 111 2.56 -13.13 4.17
N GLU A 112 3.18 -14.15 4.77
CA GLU A 112 4.61 -14.13 5.09
C GLU A 112 5.49 -14.09 3.84
N ILE A 113 5.15 -14.87 2.80
CA ILE A 113 5.87 -14.88 1.52
C ILE A 113 5.79 -13.50 0.86
N MET A 114 4.60 -12.90 0.79
CA MET A 114 4.38 -11.60 0.16
C MET A 114 4.97 -10.44 0.97
N ALA A 115 5.06 -10.54 2.29
CA ALA A 115 5.60 -9.49 3.15
C ALA A 115 7.09 -9.20 2.87
N ILE A 116 7.90 -10.24 2.59
CA ILE A 116 9.33 -10.10 2.34
C ILE A 116 9.60 -9.94 0.84
N LYS A 117 9.93 -8.72 0.42
CA LYS A 117 10.08 -8.37 -0.99
C LYS A 117 11.44 -8.83 -1.56
N THR A 118 11.41 -9.37 -2.74
CA THR A 118 12.61 -9.62 -3.54
C THR A 118 13.23 -8.30 -4.02
N GLN A 119 14.47 -8.33 -4.49
CA GLN A 119 15.13 -7.14 -5.05
C GLN A 119 14.42 -6.59 -6.30
N THR A 120 13.73 -7.46 -7.06
CA THR A 120 12.93 -7.03 -8.21
C THR A 120 11.68 -6.29 -7.78
N GLU A 121 10.98 -6.78 -6.76
CA GLU A 121 9.80 -6.13 -6.18
C GLU A 121 10.15 -4.77 -5.58
N LEU A 122 11.25 -4.69 -4.82
CA LEU A 122 11.75 -3.40 -4.29
C LEU A 122 12.04 -2.38 -5.41
N LYS A 123 12.55 -2.81 -6.57
CA LYS A 123 12.73 -1.92 -7.74
C LYS A 123 11.40 -1.44 -8.32
N TYR A 124 10.36 -2.29 -8.35
CA TYR A 124 9.05 -1.88 -8.85
C TYR A 124 8.37 -0.91 -7.88
N LEU A 125 8.44 -1.18 -6.58
CA LEU A 125 7.95 -0.28 -5.52
C LEU A 125 8.68 1.07 -5.55
N ALA A 126 10.00 1.06 -5.64
CA ALA A 126 10.79 2.28 -5.76
C ALA A 126 10.39 3.10 -7.01
N LYS A 127 10.07 2.42 -8.13
CA LYS A 127 9.62 3.11 -9.34
C LYS A 127 8.22 3.67 -9.21
N ALA A 128 7.29 2.95 -8.56
CA ALA A 128 5.96 3.46 -8.25
C ALA A 128 6.04 4.72 -7.38
N CYS A 129 6.87 4.71 -6.34
CA CYS A 129 7.11 5.85 -5.46
C CYS A 129 7.74 7.05 -6.20
N ASP A 130 8.73 6.81 -7.08
CA ASP A 130 9.33 7.86 -7.94
C ASP A 130 8.30 8.51 -8.87
N ILE A 131 7.38 7.72 -9.43
CA ILE A 131 6.28 8.23 -10.26
C ILE A 131 5.33 9.08 -9.42
N ALA A 132 4.88 8.57 -8.26
CA ALA A 132 3.96 9.27 -7.37
C ALA A 132 4.53 10.62 -6.90
N GLU A 133 5.78 10.64 -6.47
CA GLU A 133 6.44 11.88 -6.03
C GLU A 133 6.60 12.90 -7.18
N LYS A 134 6.94 12.45 -8.39
CA LYS A 134 7.01 13.31 -9.58
C LYS A 134 5.67 13.89 -9.98
N ALA A 135 4.63 13.05 -9.94
CA ALA A 135 3.27 13.47 -10.26
C ALA A 135 2.76 14.50 -9.27
N TRP A 136 2.95 14.27 -7.98
CA TRP A 136 2.62 15.23 -6.94
C TRP A 136 3.32 16.57 -7.14
N LYS A 137 4.64 16.58 -7.37
CA LYS A 137 5.39 17.82 -7.64
C LYS A 137 4.89 18.55 -8.88
N ALA A 138 4.51 17.83 -9.94
CA ALA A 138 3.94 18.40 -11.15
C ALA A 138 2.54 19.00 -10.94
N THR A 139 1.79 18.49 -9.95
CA THR A 139 0.43 18.97 -9.60
C THR A 139 0.46 20.23 -8.75
N LEU A 140 1.53 20.48 -7.97
CA LEU A 140 1.60 21.63 -7.06
C LEU A 140 1.22 22.99 -7.71
N PRO A 141 1.67 23.35 -8.93
CA PRO A 141 1.32 24.62 -9.57
C PRO A 141 -0.17 24.75 -9.92
N PHE A 142 -0.89 23.64 -10.02
CA PHE A 142 -2.32 23.62 -10.32
C PHE A 142 -3.17 24.00 -9.09
N ILE A 143 -2.64 23.82 -7.87
CA ILE A 143 -3.35 24.05 -6.62
C ILE A 143 -3.43 25.56 -6.34
N LYS A 144 -4.64 26.11 -6.44
CA LYS A 144 -4.94 27.54 -6.21
C LYS A 144 -6.36 27.73 -5.67
N ALA A 145 -6.66 28.88 -5.07
CA ALA A 145 -8.01 29.17 -4.62
C ALA A 145 -9.04 28.98 -5.74
N GLY A 146 -10.16 28.39 -5.40
CA GLY A 146 -11.29 28.12 -6.31
C GLY A 146 -11.25 26.78 -7.02
N VAL A 147 -10.13 26.06 -7.09
CA VAL A 147 -10.11 24.66 -7.61
C VAL A 147 -10.82 23.74 -6.65
N THR A 148 -11.45 22.68 -7.16
CA THR A 148 -12.09 21.64 -6.36
C THR A 148 -11.09 20.55 -5.97
N GLU A 149 -11.42 19.79 -4.91
CA GLU A 149 -10.66 18.59 -4.52
C GLU A 149 -10.57 17.62 -5.70
N ARG A 150 -11.69 17.39 -6.41
CA ARG A 150 -11.77 16.51 -7.59
C ARG A 150 -10.90 16.97 -8.75
N GLU A 151 -10.85 18.29 -9.03
CA GLU A 151 -9.97 18.82 -10.08
C GLU A 151 -8.49 18.56 -9.76
N VAL A 152 -8.09 18.69 -8.49
CA VAL A 152 -6.71 18.40 -8.05
C VAL A 152 -6.41 16.90 -8.13
N ALA A 153 -7.35 16.02 -7.73
CA ALA A 153 -7.18 14.58 -7.87
C ALA A 153 -7.03 14.16 -9.35
N ASN A 154 -7.88 14.69 -10.23
CA ASN A 154 -7.80 14.41 -11.67
C ASN A 154 -6.47 14.85 -12.28
N GLU A 155 -5.95 16.02 -11.92
CA GLU A 155 -4.64 16.50 -12.38
C GLU A 155 -3.50 15.61 -11.89
N LEU A 156 -3.58 15.15 -10.64
CA LEU A 156 -2.60 14.21 -10.07
C LEU A 156 -2.61 12.87 -10.80
N GLU A 157 -3.77 12.29 -11.03
CA GLU A 157 -3.95 11.00 -11.70
C GLU A 157 -3.55 11.05 -13.18
N TYR A 158 -3.82 12.18 -13.86
CA TYR A 158 -3.28 12.44 -15.19
C TYR A 158 -1.74 12.41 -15.17
N ASN A 159 -1.12 13.06 -14.19
CA ASN A 159 0.33 13.07 -14.03
C ASN A 159 0.88 11.67 -13.71
N PHE A 160 0.18 10.81 -12.94
CA PHE A 160 0.57 9.40 -12.75
C PHE A 160 0.74 8.69 -14.09
N LYS A 161 -0.28 8.76 -14.94
CA LYS A 161 -0.26 8.12 -16.27
C LYS A 161 0.80 8.71 -17.18
N LYS A 162 0.97 10.03 -17.16
CA LYS A 162 2.01 10.75 -17.91
C LYS A 162 3.43 10.30 -17.52
N PHE A 163 3.68 9.97 -16.26
CA PHE A 163 4.97 9.47 -15.79
C PHE A 163 5.10 7.95 -15.81
N GLY A 164 4.12 7.21 -16.32
CA GLY A 164 4.22 5.80 -16.66
C GLY A 164 3.59 4.84 -15.65
N ALA A 165 2.71 5.30 -14.77
CA ALA A 165 1.87 4.44 -13.95
C ALA A 165 0.79 3.76 -14.80
N SER A 166 0.38 2.55 -14.42
CA SER A 166 -0.73 1.83 -15.04
C SER A 166 -2.11 2.24 -14.47
N GLY A 167 -2.15 2.83 -13.29
CA GLY A 167 -3.36 3.27 -12.60
C GLY A 167 -3.04 3.83 -11.22
N THR A 168 -4.07 4.10 -10.41
CA THR A 168 -3.98 4.46 -9.00
C THR A 168 -3.87 3.19 -8.14
N SER A 169 -3.22 3.27 -6.97
CA SER A 169 -3.16 2.17 -5.98
C SER A 169 -4.49 2.04 -5.22
N PHE A 170 -5.15 3.16 -5.02
CA PHE A 170 -6.42 3.36 -4.34
C PHE A 170 -7.05 4.67 -4.83
N ASP A 171 -8.27 4.97 -4.40
CA ASP A 171 -8.96 6.21 -4.73
C ASP A 171 -8.23 7.40 -4.11
N THR A 172 -7.76 8.32 -4.95
CA THR A 172 -6.99 9.49 -4.53
C THR A 172 -7.79 10.36 -3.56
N ILE A 173 -7.24 10.63 -2.39
CA ILE A 173 -7.84 11.51 -1.39
C ILE A 173 -7.23 12.90 -1.52
N VAL A 174 -8.07 13.88 -1.83
CA VAL A 174 -7.75 15.31 -1.72
C VAL A 174 -8.76 15.95 -0.78
N ALA A 175 -8.27 16.56 0.29
CA ALA A 175 -9.11 17.15 1.33
C ALA A 175 -8.68 18.56 1.69
N PHE A 176 -9.60 19.52 1.61
CA PHE A 176 -9.35 20.92 1.90
C PHE A 176 -9.92 21.35 3.26
N GLY A 177 -9.17 22.15 4.00
CA GLY A 177 -9.60 22.75 5.25
C GLY A 177 -10.12 21.71 6.25
N LYS A 178 -11.37 21.85 6.66
CA LYS A 178 -12.02 20.95 7.63
C LYS A 178 -12.24 19.52 7.11
N ASN A 179 -12.30 19.31 5.79
CA ASN A 179 -12.44 17.97 5.20
C ASN A 179 -11.22 17.10 5.51
N ALA A 180 -10.04 17.71 5.62
CA ALA A 180 -8.82 17.01 6.01
C ALA A 180 -8.89 16.39 7.43
N ALA A 181 -9.83 16.82 8.27
CA ALA A 181 -10.05 16.21 9.59
C ALA A 181 -10.73 14.83 9.53
N VAL A 182 -11.12 14.36 8.33
CA VAL A 182 -11.68 13.02 8.10
C VAL A 182 -10.59 12.18 7.43
N PRO A 183 -10.02 11.16 8.11
CA PRO A 183 -8.89 10.37 7.57
C PRO A 183 -9.15 9.74 6.19
N HIS A 184 -10.35 9.18 5.99
CA HIS A 184 -10.81 8.60 4.72
C HIS A 184 -11.87 9.50 4.07
N HIS A 185 -11.51 10.77 3.83
CA HIS A 185 -12.39 11.71 3.15
C HIS A 185 -12.64 11.30 1.69
N GLU A 186 -13.89 11.39 1.26
CA GLU A 186 -14.24 11.19 -0.16
C GLU A 186 -14.02 12.50 -0.92
N THR A 187 -13.08 12.47 -1.87
CA THR A 187 -12.73 13.61 -2.73
C THR A 187 -13.93 14.13 -3.51
N GLY A 188 -14.30 15.39 -3.28
CA GLY A 188 -15.54 15.99 -3.77
C GLY A 188 -15.37 17.31 -4.49
N GLU A 189 -16.45 18.09 -4.48
CA GLU A 189 -16.57 19.39 -5.17
C GLU A 189 -16.24 20.58 -4.25
N THR A 190 -15.67 20.32 -3.05
CA THR A 190 -15.25 21.39 -2.14
C THR A 190 -14.16 22.21 -2.80
N LYS A 191 -14.35 23.53 -2.84
CA LYS A 191 -13.40 24.47 -3.42
C LYS A 191 -12.40 24.94 -2.38
N LEU A 192 -11.12 24.97 -2.75
CA LEU A 192 -10.04 25.51 -1.93
C LEU A 192 -10.24 27.00 -1.69
N LYS A 193 -10.15 27.40 -0.43
CA LYS A 193 -10.21 28.80 0.00
C LYS A 193 -8.84 29.28 0.52
N ASP A 194 -8.72 30.58 0.67
CA ASP A 194 -7.54 31.16 1.31
C ASP A 194 -7.43 30.71 2.77
N ASN A 195 -6.19 30.46 3.18
CA ASN A 195 -5.81 30.05 4.54
C ASN A 195 -6.40 28.69 4.98
N GLU A 196 -6.41 27.73 4.05
CA GLU A 196 -6.82 26.34 4.32
C GLU A 196 -5.65 25.37 4.12
N CYS A 197 -5.68 24.25 4.88
CA CYS A 197 -4.78 23.13 4.61
C CYS A 197 -5.24 22.36 3.37
N VAL A 198 -4.28 21.69 2.73
CA VAL A 198 -4.48 20.80 1.60
C VAL A 198 -3.80 19.48 1.96
N LEU A 199 -4.60 18.47 2.30
CA LEU A 199 -4.11 17.11 2.50
C LEU A 199 -4.34 16.34 1.20
N MET A 200 -3.30 15.68 0.73
CA MET A 200 -3.34 14.79 -0.43
C MET A 200 -2.76 13.44 -0.02
N ASP A 201 -3.55 12.39 -0.17
CA ASP A 201 -3.16 11.00 0.05
C ASP A 201 -3.40 10.22 -1.24
N PHE A 202 -2.33 9.62 -1.75
CA PHE A 202 -2.30 9.13 -3.12
C PHE A 202 -1.23 8.07 -3.35
N GLY A 203 -1.52 7.21 -4.29
CA GLY A 203 -0.57 6.22 -4.75
C GLY A 203 -0.83 5.79 -6.19
N CYS A 204 0.17 5.19 -6.81
CA CYS A 204 0.04 4.68 -8.17
C CYS A 204 0.61 3.27 -8.34
N LEU A 205 0.21 2.61 -9.41
CA LEU A 205 0.63 1.26 -9.76
C LEU A 205 1.75 1.28 -10.80
N TYR A 206 2.83 0.57 -10.53
CA TYR A 206 3.86 0.26 -11.51
C TYR A 206 4.16 -1.24 -11.53
N LYS A 207 3.95 -1.89 -12.68
CA LYS A 207 4.10 -3.36 -12.83
C LYS A 207 3.30 -4.17 -11.78
N GLY A 208 2.14 -3.64 -11.37
CA GLY A 208 1.25 -4.24 -10.39
C GLY A 208 1.58 -3.94 -8.94
N TYR A 209 2.66 -3.22 -8.64
CA TYR A 209 3.06 -2.82 -7.28
C TYR A 209 2.58 -1.41 -6.96
N CYS A 210 2.11 -1.24 -5.72
CA CYS A 210 1.55 0.00 -5.20
C CYS A 210 2.64 0.94 -4.69
N SER A 211 2.44 2.24 -4.81
CA SER A 211 3.04 3.25 -3.94
C SER A 211 1.97 3.84 -3.03
N ASP A 212 2.40 4.44 -1.94
CA ASP A 212 1.57 5.12 -0.96
C ASP A 212 2.28 6.35 -0.43
N MET A 213 1.61 7.50 -0.42
CA MET A 213 2.20 8.76 -0.01
C MET A 213 1.15 9.78 0.40
N THR A 214 1.27 10.32 1.61
CA THR A 214 0.47 11.48 2.03
C THR A 214 1.34 12.70 2.24
N ARG A 215 0.89 13.85 1.75
CA ARG A 215 1.45 15.17 2.05
C ARG A 215 0.37 16.15 2.46
N THR A 216 0.62 16.86 3.54
CA THR A 216 -0.21 17.99 3.96
C THR A 216 0.53 19.28 3.68
N MET A 217 -0.13 20.19 3.02
CA MET A 217 0.35 21.53 2.63
C MET A 217 -0.58 22.58 3.20
N PHE A 218 -0.24 23.86 3.02
CA PHE A 218 -1.11 24.96 3.42
C PHE A 218 -1.21 26.01 2.30
N TYR A 219 -2.41 26.37 1.92
CA TYR A 219 -2.64 27.45 0.97
C TYR A 219 -2.84 28.77 1.73
N GLY A 220 -2.02 29.78 1.43
CA GLY A 220 -2.06 31.08 2.12
C GLY A 220 -1.22 31.10 3.42
N LYS A 221 -1.72 31.72 4.49
CA LYS A 221 -0.98 31.91 5.75
C LYS A 221 -1.41 30.90 6.83
N PRO A 222 -0.56 29.93 7.19
CA PRO A 222 -0.88 28.94 8.21
C PRO A 222 -1.02 29.57 9.59
N THR A 223 -1.98 29.05 10.38
CA THR A 223 -2.19 29.44 11.78
C THR A 223 -1.11 28.87 12.70
N LYS A 224 -0.93 29.47 13.88
CA LYS A 224 0.00 28.95 14.90
C LYS A 224 -0.41 27.53 15.35
N GLU A 225 -1.71 27.26 15.46
CA GLU A 225 -2.26 25.97 15.85
C GLU A 225 -1.89 24.91 14.81
N PHE A 226 -2.13 25.18 13.53
CA PHE A 226 -1.75 24.29 12.42
C PHE A 226 -0.26 24.00 12.40
N LEU A 227 0.58 25.03 12.55
CA LEU A 227 2.03 24.90 12.57
C LEU A 227 2.52 23.99 13.70
N LYS A 228 1.96 24.16 14.92
CA LYS A 228 2.29 23.32 16.07
C LYS A 228 1.91 21.85 15.84
N ALA A 229 0.71 21.61 15.28
CA ALA A 229 0.26 20.26 14.97
C ALA A 229 1.11 19.63 13.85
N TYR A 230 1.48 20.40 12.81
CA TYR A 230 2.35 19.93 11.73
C TYR A 230 3.73 19.50 12.25
N ASP A 231 4.34 20.35 13.07
CA ASP A 231 5.64 20.08 13.68
C ASP A 231 5.57 18.80 14.58
N ALA A 232 4.44 18.55 15.27
CA ALA A 232 4.24 17.33 16.07
C ALA A 232 4.16 16.07 15.19
N VAL A 233 3.38 16.10 14.11
CA VAL A 233 3.29 14.97 13.17
C VAL A 233 4.62 14.71 12.48
N LEU A 234 5.32 15.76 12.05
CA LEU A 234 6.66 15.63 11.46
C LEU A 234 7.65 15.00 12.44
N THR A 235 7.65 15.43 13.72
CA THR A 235 8.50 14.84 14.76
C THR A 235 8.20 13.37 14.97
N ALA A 236 6.91 12.98 15.00
CA ALA A 236 6.50 11.58 15.14
C ALA A 236 6.96 10.74 13.92
N HIS A 237 6.79 11.25 12.70
CA HIS A 237 7.24 10.61 11.48
C HIS A 237 8.77 10.41 11.46
N GLU A 238 9.54 11.46 11.78
CA GLU A 238 11.00 11.40 11.79
C GLU A 238 11.53 10.46 12.87
N LYS A 239 10.89 10.46 14.06
CA LYS A 239 11.27 9.55 15.15
C LYS A 239 10.99 8.09 14.77
N ALA A 240 9.85 7.78 14.15
CA ALA A 240 9.56 6.45 13.64
C ALA A 240 10.62 6.02 12.60
N ALA A 241 10.96 6.90 11.65
CA ALA A 241 11.98 6.62 10.64
C ALA A 241 13.39 6.39 11.25
N LEU A 242 13.69 6.99 12.38
CA LEU A 242 14.97 6.82 13.08
C LEU A 242 15.04 5.54 13.90
N GLU A 243 13.93 5.14 14.56
CA GLU A 243 13.92 4.10 15.58
C GLU A 243 13.42 2.75 15.10
N ILE A 244 12.58 2.71 14.05
CA ILE A 244 12.08 1.43 13.49
C ILE A 244 13.25 0.64 12.92
N ARG A 245 13.41 -0.61 13.37
CA ARG A 245 14.48 -1.52 12.99
C ARG A 245 14.02 -2.96 12.96
N GLU A 246 14.81 -3.82 12.36
CA GLU A 246 14.57 -5.26 12.33
C GLU A 246 14.44 -5.85 13.75
N GLY A 247 13.50 -6.77 13.90
CA GLY A 247 13.21 -7.46 15.16
C GLY A 247 12.15 -6.78 16.01
N MET A 248 11.77 -5.52 15.74
CA MET A 248 10.62 -4.88 16.40
C MET A 248 9.32 -5.51 15.94
N THR A 249 8.36 -5.59 16.84
CA THR A 249 6.96 -5.89 16.47
C THR A 249 6.29 -4.66 15.86
N GLY A 250 5.21 -4.87 15.10
CA GLY A 250 4.41 -3.75 14.59
C GLY A 250 3.83 -2.88 15.71
N LYS A 251 3.55 -3.47 16.88
CA LYS A 251 3.13 -2.76 18.09
C LYS A 251 4.22 -1.83 18.64
N GLU A 252 5.45 -2.31 18.71
CA GLU A 252 6.58 -1.47 19.13
C GLU A 252 6.85 -0.34 18.15
N ALA A 253 6.74 -0.60 16.84
CA ALA A 253 6.90 0.41 15.81
C ALA A 253 5.81 1.50 15.88
N ASP A 254 4.53 1.11 16.06
CA ASP A 254 3.43 2.06 16.26
C ASP A 254 3.65 2.92 17.50
N ALA A 255 4.10 2.31 18.61
CA ALA A 255 4.33 3.00 19.87
C ALA A 255 5.37 4.13 19.75
N VAL A 256 6.37 4.01 18.85
CA VAL A 256 7.38 5.07 18.64
C VAL A 256 6.73 6.39 18.25
N ALA A 257 5.89 6.40 17.21
CA ALA A 257 5.23 7.61 16.74
C ALA A 257 4.09 8.04 17.67
N ARG A 258 3.32 7.10 18.17
CA ARG A 258 2.15 7.33 19.04
C ARG A 258 2.56 8.01 20.34
N ASN A 259 3.63 7.56 20.99
CA ASN A 259 4.11 8.17 22.22
C ASN A 259 4.56 9.62 22.01
N VAL A 260 5.21 9.93 20.87
CA VAL A 260 5.54 11.33 20.51
C VAL A 260 4.28 12.20 20.44
N LEU A 261 3.24 11.72 19.78
CA LEU A 261 2.00 12.48 19.67
C LEU A 261 1.27 12.62 21.02
N ILE A 262 1.32 11.60 21.88
CA ILE A 262 0.80 11.66 23.25
C ILE A 262 1.55 12.73 24.07
N ASP A 263 2.88 12.68 24.07
CA ASP A 263 3.73 13.60 24.84
C ASP A 263 3.57 15.07 24.39
N LEU A 264 3.26 15.28 23.10
CA LEU A 264 2.99 16.61 22.53
C LEU A 264 1.53 17.06 22.66
N GLY A 265 0.66 16.24 23.29
CA GLY A 265 -0.75 16.55 23.54
C GLY A 265 -1.68 16.30 22.36
N TYR A 266 -1.29 15.44 21.41
CA TYR A 266 -2.08 15.07 20.22
C TYR A 266 -2.50 13.61 20.19
N GLY A 267 -2.27 12.83 21.24
CA GLY A 267 -2.54 11.38 21.26
C GLY A 267 -3.99 11.00 20.94
N GLU A 268 -4.98 11.77 21.45
CA GLU A 268 -6.41 11.53 21.16
C GLU A 268 -6.80 11.80 19.70
N TYR A 269 -6.00 12.59 18.96
CA TYR A 269 -6.24 12.92 17.55
C TYR A 269 -5.57 11.97 16.58
N PHE A 270 -4.75 11.02 17.06
CA PHE A 270 -4.14 9.96 16.24
C PHE A 270 -4.97 8.68 16.34
N THR A 271 -5.95 8.55 15.47
CA THR A 271 -7.05 7.58 15.58
C THR A 271 -6.85 6.28 14.79
N HIS A 272 -5.75 6.15 14.03
CA HIS A 272 -5.45 4.95 13.24
C HIS A 272 -4.07 4.36 13.59
N SER A 273 -3.67 3.29 12.93
CA SER A 273 -2.37 2.65 13.06
C SER A 273 -1.27 3.51 12.46
N LEU A 274 -0.01 3.31 12.88
CA LEU A 274 1.14 3.98 12.27
C LEU A 274 1.32 3.61 10.80
N GLY A 275 0.90 2.39 10.40
CA GLY A 275 1.05 2.00 9.01
C GLY A 275 0.68 0.53 8.74
N HIS A 276 0.85 0.15 7.50
CA HIS A 276 0.55 -1.16 6.94
C HIS A 276 1.59 -1.57 5.89
N GLY A 277 1.68 -2.85 5.60
CA GLY A 277 2.50 -3.37 4.51
C GLY A 277 2.00 -2.89 3.15
N ILE A 278 2.93 -2.73 2.20
CA ILE A 278 2.66 -2.30 0.83
C ILE A 278 3.31 -3.28 -0.15
N GLY A 279 2.60 -3.67 -1.20
CA GLY A 279 3.11 -4.57 -2.22
C GLY A 279 2.26 -4.57 -3.47
N VAL A 280 1.77 -5.73 -3.90
CA VAL A 280 0.74 -5.85 -4.96
C VAL A 280 -0.64 -5.46 -4.45
N ASN A 281 -0.90 -5.64 -3.15
CA ASN A 281 -2.02 -5.01 -2.47
C ASN A 281 -1.53 -3.71 -1.83
N ILE A 282 -2.45 -2.74 -1.71
CA ILE A 282 -2.15 -1.51 -0.98
C ILE A 282 -2.02 -1.80 0.51
N HIS A 283 -2.83 -2.68 1.07
CA HIS A 283 -2.75 -3.14 2.44
C HIS A 283 -2.29 -4.60 2.47
N GLU A 284 -1.09 -4.82 3.01
CA GLU A 284 -0.49 -6.14 3.25
C GLU A 284 0.08 -6.23 4.68
N PHE A 285 0.73 -7.34 4.99
CA PHE A 285 1.58 -7.43 6.17
C PHE A 285 3.00 -6.87 5.90
N PRO A 286 3.66 -6.34 6.96
CA PRO A 286 3.21 -6.27 8.35
C PRO A 286 2.22 -5.12 8.59
N THR A 287 1.38 -5.23 9.64
CA THR A 287 0.66 -4.06 10.18
C THR A 287 1.49 -3.41 11.28
N LEU A 288 1.59 -2.08 11.28
CA LEU A 288 2.24 -1.29 12.33
C LEU A 288 1.13 -0.67 13.19
N SER A 289 0.60 -1.45 14.14
CA SER A 289 -0.58 -1.07 14.93
C SER A 289 -0.43 -1.44 16.40
N PRO A 290 -1.20 -0.85 17.32
CA PRO A 290 -1.11 -1.13 18.77
C PRO A 290 -1.31 -2.61 19.16
N LYS A 291 -1.85 -3.43 18.23
CA LYS A 291 -2.17 -4.85 18.47
C LYS A 291 -1.31 -5.81 17.65
N SER A 292 -0.40 -5.31 16.82
CA SER A 292 0.36 -6.16 15.88
C SER A 292 1.56 -6.81 16.56
N GLU A 293 1.55 -8.13 16.62
CA GLU A 293 2.66 -8.95 17.07
C GLU A 293 3.59 -9.40 15.91
N TRP A 294 3.34 -8.93 14.67
CA TRP A 294 4.20 -9.21 13.53
C TRP A 294 5.58 -8.60 13.73
N VAL A 295 6.59 -9.45 13.60
CA VAL A 295 8.00 -9.03 13.69
C VAL A 295 8.45 -8.47 12.35
N ILE A 296 8.94 -7.24 12.35
CA ILE A 296 9.44 -6.56 11.16
C ILE A 296 10.80 -7.13 10.78
N LYS A 297 10.96 -7.50 9.51
CA LYS A 297 12.17 -8.12 8.95
C LYS A 297 12.72 -7.29 7.78
N ASN A 298 13.97 -7.53 7.41
CA ASN A 298 14.56 -6.94 6.21
C ASN A 298 13.72 -7.24 4.96
N ASN A 299 13.69 -6.29 4.04
CA ASN A 299 12.90 -6.30 2.81
C ASN A 299 11.37 -6.27 3.00
N MET A 300 10.86 -6.11 4.20
CA MET A 300 9.46 -5.74 4.40
C MET A 300 9.26 -4.28 4.04
N VAL A 301 8.20 -4.01 3.30
CA VAL A 301 7.79 -2.66 2.87
C VAL A 301 6.51 -2.29 3.60
N PHE A 302 6.46 -1.07 4.13
CA PHE A 302 5.34 -0.57 4.93
C PHE A 302 5.21 0.95 4.85
N SER A 303 4.01 1.48 5.14
CA SER A 303 3.80 2.91 5.34
C SER A 303 4.29 3.36 6.72
N ASN A 304 4.73 4.61 6.80
CA ASN A 304 4.97 5.35 8.05
C ASN A 304 4.18 6.65 7.93
N GLU A 305 2.99 6.67 8.53
CA GLU A 305 1.94 7.66 8.24
C GLU A 305 1.28 8.26 9.50
N PRO A 306 2.02 8.75 10.48
CA PRO A 306 1.38 9.40 11.62
C PRO A 306 0.52 10.58 11.16
N GLY A 307 -0.65 10.73 11.80
CA GLY A 307 -1.60 11.79 11.48
C GLY A 307 -2.36 12.27 12.71
N VAL A 308 -2.83 13.52 12.66
CA VAL A 308 -3.71 14.11 13.67
C VAL A 308 -4.89 14.80 13.00
N TYR A 309 -6.09 14.58 13.52
CA TYR A 309 -7.35 15.01 12.91
C TYR A 309 -8.19 15.79 13.92
N LEU A 310 -8.15 17.12 13.81
CA LEU A 310 -8.88 18.04 14.68
C LEU A 310 -10.26 18.33 14.05
N ASN A 311 -11.25 17.60 14.49
CA ASN A 311 -12.61 17.67 13.94
C ASN A 311 -13.12 19.12 13.79
N GLY A 312 -13.67 19.43 12.59
CA GLY A 312 -14.17 20.74 12.24
C GLY A 312 -13.12 21.81 11.96
N LYS A 313 -11.82 21.49 12.08
CA LYS A 313 -10.71 22.41 11.84
C LYS A 313 -9.84 21.98 10.68
N PHE A 314 -8.99 20.97 10.87
CA PHE A 314 -8.04 20.45 9.87
C PHE A 314 -7.54 19.07 10.26
N GLY A 315 -6.96 18.36 9.30
CA GLY A 315 -6.16 17.16 9.52
C GLY A 315 -4.76 17.32 8.93
N ILE A 316 -3.83 16.59 9.49
CA ILE A 316 -2.43 16.53 9.04
C ILE A 316 -2.02 15.07 9.05
N ARG A 317 -1.58 14.54 7.90
CA ARG A 317 -0.89 13.26 7.76
C ARG A 317 0.38 13.48 6.94
N LEU A 318 1.47 12.87 7.37
CA LEU A 318 2.73 12.81 6.62
C LEU A 318 3.10 11.34 6.48
N GLU A 319 3.28 10.89 5.26
CA GLU A 319 3.47 9.48 4.97
C GLU A 319 4.55 9.24 3.93
N ASP A 320 5.35 8.24 4.20
CA ASP A 320 6.27 7.65 3.24
C ASP A 320 6.05 6.15 3.13
N SER A 321 6.14 5.60 1.92
CA SER A 321 6.44 4.18 1.71
C SER A 321 7.90 3.93 2.10
N ALA A 322 8.12 3.00 3.02
CA ALA A 322 9.42 2.69 3.59
C ALA A 322 9.71 1.18 3.59
N TYR A 323 10.95 0.80 3.80
CA TYR A 323 11.37 -0.60 3.91
C TYR A 323 12.56 -0.75 4.85
N LEU A 324 12.82 -1.97 5.33
CA LEU A 324 14.04 -2.27 6.05
C LEU A 324 15.11 -2.83 5.10
N SER A 325 16.34 -2.37 5.24
CA SER A 325 17.53 -2.91 4.60
C SER A 325 18.71 -2.84 5.57
N ASP A 326 19.41 -3.95 5.72
CA ASP A 326 20.53 -4.06 6.66
C ASP A 326 20.12 -3.70 8.10
N GLY A 327 18.92 -4.13 8.50
CA GLY A 327 18.33 -3.88 9.81
C GLY A 327 17.83 -2.46 10.05
N LYS A 328 17.92 -1.55 9.07
CA LYS A 328 17.63 -0.11 9.20
C LYS A 328 16.48 0.32 8.29
N TYR A 329 15.74 1.31 8.79
CA TYR A 329 14.71 2.01 8.02
C TYR A 329 15.32 2.76 6.82
N LYS A 330 14.70 2.59 5.66
CA LYS A 330 14.96 3.37 4.44
C LYS A 330 13.62 3.78 3.83
N THR A 331 13.54 4.97 3.27
CA THR A 331 12.37 5.42 2.52
C THR A 331 12.63 5.42 1.03
N PHE A 332 11.59 5.13 0.24
CA PHE A 332 11.62 5.33 -1.22
C PHE A 332 11.44 6.80 -1.62
N MET A 333 10.88 7.62 -0.72
CA MET A 333 10.58 9.03 -0.98
C MET A 333 11.82 9.90 -0.79
N LYS A 334 11.96 10.92 -1.64
CA LYS A 334 13.08 11.86 -1.64
C LYS A 334 12.76 13.22 -1.04
N ASP A 335 11.47 13.52 -0.88
CA ASP A 335 11.02 14.78 -0.29
C ASP A 335 11.28 14.82 1.21
N ASP A 336 11.71 15.99 1.71
CA ASP A 336 12.11 16.19 3.10
C ASP A 336 10.94 16.47 4.06
N LYS A 337 9.71 16.41 3.59
CA LYS A 337 8.46 16.62 4.35
C LYS A 337 8.34 17.99 5.04
N SER A 338 9.18 18.95 4.67
CA SER A 338 9.00 20.33 5.12
C SER A 338 7.66 20.89 4.65
N LEU A 339 6.98 21.64 5.53
CA LEU A 339 5.68 22.23 5.16
C LEU A 339 5.81 23.09 3.90
N ILE A 340 5.05 22.73 2.88
CA ILE A 340 4.91 23.52 1.66
C ILE A 340 3.76 24.51 1.88
N VAL A 341 4.11 25.81 1.74
CA VAL A 341 3.13 26.88 1.71
C VAL A 341 2.90 27.28 0.25
N LEU A 342 1.66 27.13 -0.20
CA LEU A 342 1.19 27.46 -1.54
C LEU A 342 0.64 28.88 -1.55
N ASN A 343 0.94 29.66 -2.61
CA ASN A 343 0.40 31.00 -2.80
C ASN A 343 0.37 31.33 -4.30
N GLY A 344 -0.83 31.41 -4.89
CA GLY A 344 -1.03 31.80 -6.28
C GLY A 344 -0.21 30.98 -7.30
N GLY A 345 -0.15 29.64 -7.13
CA GLY A 345 0.62 28.74 -8.00
C GLY A 345 2.12 28.66 -7.68
N LYS A 346 2.59 29.36 -6.64
CA LYS A 346 3.97 29.25 -6.15
C LYS A 346 4.01 28.40 -4.88
N ALA A 347 4.95 27.46 -4.82
CA ALA A 347 5.21 26.63 -3.65
C ALA A 347 6.51 27.09 -2.96
N ARG A 348 6.47 27.28 -1.65
CA ARG A 348 7.67 27.62 -0.85
C ARG A 348 7.76 26.65 0.34
N LYS A 349 8.91 26.03 0.53
CA LYS A 349 9.20 25.24 1.73
C LYS A 349 9.46 26.16 2.91
N ARG A 350 8.78 25.90 4.03
CA ARG A 350 9.09 26.53 5.31
C ARG A 350 10.26 25.76 5.95
N LYS A 351 11.32 26.47 6.36
CA LYS A 351 12.36 25.85 7.21
C LYS A 351 11.68 25.38 8.51
N THR A 352 11.70 24.10 8.77
CA THR A 352 11.24 23.50 10.01
C THR A 352 12.16 23.93 11.14
N THR A 353 11.59 24.42 12.22
CA THR A 353 12.31 24.62 13.47
C THR A 353 12.20 23.26 14.18
N HIS A 354 13.24 22.40 14.06
CA HIS A 354 13.26 21.18 14.87
C HIS A 354 13.03 21.56 16.34
N LEU A 355 11.99 20.99 16.94
CA LEU A 355 11.81 21.08 18.39
C LEU A 355 13.05 20.42 18.99
N LYS A 356 13.97 21.25 19.49
CA LYS A 356 15.13 20.75 20.25
C LYS A 356 14.56 19.93 21.39
N GLN A 357 14.87 18.64 21.39
CA GLN A 357 14.69 17.80 22.57
C GLN A 357 15.39 18.49 23.74
N GLN A 358 14.62 18.96 24.74
CA GLN A 358 15.10 19.28 26.06
C GLN A 358 15.09 18.03 26.93
#